data_3eb683c6c9aef1e1db8953abcb1282f9
#
_entry.id   3eb683c6c9aef1e1db8953abcb1282f9
#
_cell.length_a   1.000
_cell.length_b   1.000
_cell.length_c   1.000
_cell.angle_alpha   90.00
_cell.angle_beta   90.00
_cell.angle_gamma   90.00
#
_symmetry.space_group_name_H-M   'P 1'
#
loop_
_entity.id
_entity.type
_entity.pdbx_description
1 polymer ?
#
loop_
_entity_poly.entity_id
_entity_poly.type
_entity_poly.pdbx_seq_one_letter_code
_entity_poly.pdbx_strand_id
1 'polypeptide(L)'
;MCNVSLNGTQPTDASIRVLRALEAAGLEAWYVGGWVRDALMGRPSHDVDMCCSGLWQESKEALEAADIAVVESGIKFGGITAICDDERIEVTTYRLDGFYTDGRHPQSVERAASLEDDLARRDFTVNAMAWHPERGLVDRYDGQGDLDRKLIRAVGDPKRRFNEDALRMLRAVRFACRLDFMIEPKTKQALAECAPLLDAVARERVGIELEGILSTGHGGDAMLRYPELVCAAVPELASARGFDQRSVYHAFNVYEHIARVLTVAGELALCDGVAPSSSLMCAAFLHDVSKPECFTVDHDGSGHFYGHPELAPRRRVSSWIAWRSRTIWCAMCAC
;
A
#
# COMPACT_ATOMS: atom_id res chain seq x y z
N MET A 1 -15.93 -17.28 -24.57
CA MET A 1 -15.13 -16.80 -23.44
C MET A 1 -13.70 -16.77 -23.92
N CYS A 2 -13.07 -15.59 -24.00
CA CYS A 2 -11.68 -15.50 -24.42
C CYS A 2 -10.80 -16.07 -23.30
N ASN A 3 -10.02 -17.12 -23.63
CA ASN A 3 -8.97 -17.61 -22.74
C ASN A 3 -7.91 -16.51 -22.66
N VAL A 4 -7.99 -15.63 -21.66
CA VAL A 4 -6.96 -14.63 -21.39
C VAL A 4 -5.75 -15.37 -20.86
N SER A 5 -4.70 -15.42 -21.68
CA SER A 5 -3.41 -15.98 -21.32
C SER A 5 -2.77 -15.07 -20.25
N LEU A 6 -2.30 -15.65 -19.16
CA LEU A 6 -1.56 -14.95 -18.10
C LEU A 6 -0.10 -14.68 -18.52
N ASN A 7 0.15 -14.09 -19.67
CA ASN A 7 1.47 -13.65 -20.17
C ASN A 7 2.67 -14.54 -19.76
N GLY A 8 2.45 -15.87 -19.77
CA GLY A 8 3.49 -16.87 -19.44
C GLY A 8 3.59 -17.22 -17.94
N THR A 9 2.91 -16.52 -17.06
CA THR A 9 2.83 -16.89 -15.64
C THR A 9 1.83 -18.01 -15.46
N GLN A 10 2.22 -19.09 -14.79
CA GLN A 10 1.34 -20.22 -14.48
C GLN A 10 1.19 -20.35 -12.96
N PRO A 11 0.01 -20.76 -12.46
CA PRO A 11 -0.11 -21.17 -11.08
C PRO A 11 0.85 -22.30 -10.77
N THR A 12 1.31 -22.38 -9.53
CA THR A 12 2.13 -23.49 -9.04
C THR A 12 1.27 -24.74 -8.87
N ASP A 13 1.89 -25.92 -8.90
CA ASP A 13 1.18 -27.19 -8.65
C ASP A 13 0.54 -27.20 -7.26
N ALA A 14 1.21 -26.61 -6.26
CA ALA A 14 0.69 -26.46 -4.92
C ALA A 14 -0.60 -25.61 -4.90
N SER A 15 -0.61 -24.48 -5.59
CA SER A 15 -1.79 -23.60 -5.65
C SER A 15 -2.96 -24.24 -6.42
N ILE A 16 -2.66 -25.03 -7.48
CA ILE A 16 -3.68 -25.81 -8.20
C ILE A 16 -4.27 -26.89 -7.31
N ARG A 17 -3.47 -27.58 -6.49
CA ARG A 17 -3.96 -28.58 -5.53
C ARG A 17 -4.91 -27.96 -4.52
N VAL A 18 -4.57 -26.79 -3.98
CA VAL A 18 -5.46 -26.07 -3.05
C VAL A 18 -6.78 -25.70 -3.73
N LEU A 19 -6.74 -25.14 -4.95
CA LEU A 19 -7.93 -24.80 -5.73
C LEU A 19 -8.84 -26.02 -5.92
N ARG A 20 -8.26 -27.15 -6.38
CA ARG A 20 -9.00 -28.40 -6.64
C ARG A 20 -9.58 -29.02 -5.38
N ALA A 21 -8.88 -28.94 -4.25
CA ALA A 21 -9.37 -29.44 -2.96
C ALA A 21 -10.63 -28.69 -2.52
N LEU A 22 -10.64 -27.36 -2.65
CA LEU A 22 -11.83 -26.55 -2.37
C LEU A 22 -12.99 -26.87 -3.31
N GLU A 23 -12.74 -27.01 -4.61
CA GLU A 23 -13.76 -27.31 -5.59
C GLU A 23 -14.33 -28.75 -5.46
N ALA A 24 -13.51 -29.72 -5.08
CA ALA A 24 -13.96 -31.07 -4.81
C ALA A 24 -14.94 -31.15 -3.62
N ALA A 25 -14.83 -30.21 -2.67
CA ALA A 25 -15.77 -30.02 -1.58
C ALA A 25 -17.04 -29.22 -1.98
N GLY A 26 -17.16 -28.82 -3.25
CA GLY A 26 -18.30 -28.05 -3.75
C GLY A 26 -18.18 -26.53 -3.47
N LEU A 27 -17.00 -26.06 -3.08
CA LEU A 27 -16.74 -24.66 -2.81
C LEU A 27 -16.18 -23.99 -4.07
N GLU A 28 -16.80 -22.92 -4.53
CA GLU A 28 -16.28 -22.12 -5.63
C GLU A 28 -15.03 -21.34 -5.17
N ALA A 29 -13.92 -21.47 -5.90
CA ALA A 29 -12.66 -20.80 -5.55
C ALA A 29 -12.02 -20.12 -6.77
N TRP A 30 -11.31 -19.01 -6.54
CA TRP A 30 -10.67 -18.19 -7.57
C TRP A 30 -9.35 -17.63 -7.08
N TYR A 31 -8.37 -17.53 -7.98
CA TYR A 31 -7.21 -16.64 -7.76
C TYR A 31 -7.65 -15.20 -7.85
N VAL A 32 -7.13 -14.33 -6.98
CA VAL A 32 -7.58 -12.93 -6.90
C VAL A 32 -6.45 -11.96 -6.58
N GLY A 33 -6.74 -10.69 -6.70
CA GLY A 33 -5.92 -9.61 -6.14
C GLY A 33 -4.57 -9.42 -6.82
N GLY A 34 -3.54 -9.27 -5.98
CA GLY A 34 -2.19 -8.99 -6.41
C GLY A 34 -1.60 -10.02 -7.36
N TRP A 35 -1.86 -11.29 -7.10
CA TRP A 35 -1.37 -12.37 -7.94
C TRP A 35 -1.91 -12.29 -9.37
N VAL A 36 -3.23 -12.08 -9.54
CA VAL A 36 -3.86 -11.97 -10.86
C VAL A 36 -3.30 -10.77 -11.63
N ARG A 37 -3.17 -9.61 -10.98
CA ARG A 37 -2.55 -8.42 -11.54
C ARG A 37 -1.13 -8.70 -12.04
N ASP A 38 -0.28 -9.27 -11.17
CA ASP A 38 1.13 -9.47 -11.49
C ASP A 38 1.28 -10.54 -12.59
N ALA A 39 0.45 -11.58 -12.59
CA ALA A 39 0.39 -12.58 -13.64
C ALA A 39 -0.01 -11.99 -15.01
N LEU A 40 -1.00 -11.10 -15.05
CA LEU A 40 -1.40 -10.38 -16.26
C LEU A 40 -0.29 -9.43 -16.77
N MET A 41 0.55 -8.91 -15.87
CA MET A 41 1.72 -8.10 -16.21
C MET A 41 2.95 -8.92 -16.60
N GLY A 42 2.88 -10.27 -16.55
CA GLY A 42 4.03 -11.16 -16.78
C GLY A 42 5.10 -11.04 -15.70
N ARG A 43 4.73 -10.64 -14.48
CA ARG A 43 5.63 -10.52 -13.32
C ARG A 43 5.48 -11.73 -12.42
N PRO A 44 6.59 -12.36 -11.96
CA PRO A 44 6.50 -13.43 -10.98
C PRO A 44 5.91 -12.89 -9.66
N SER A 45 4.98 -13.63 -9.08
CA SER A 45 4.43 -13.37 -7.76
C SER A 45 4.43 -14.66 -6.94
N HIS A 46 4.97 -14.58 -5.73
CA HIS A 46 5.00 -15.70 -4.78
C HIS A 46 3.84 -15.64 -3.78
N ASP A 47 3.16 -14.49 -3.69
CA ASP A 47 2.03 -14.30 -2.78
C ASP A 47 0.73 -14.69 -3.51
N VAL A 48 0.28 -15.93 -3.31
CA VAL A 48 -0.94 -16.43 -3.94
C VAL A 48 -2.12 -16.19 -3.02
N ASP A 49 -3.06 -15.36 -3.49
CA ASP A 49 -4.33 -15.08 -2.83
C ASP A 49 -5.47 -15.78 -3.57
N MET A 50 -6.30 -16.49 -2.81
CA MET A 50 -7.55 -17.07 -3.31
C MET A 50 -8.74 -16.51 -2.54
N CYS A 51 -9.88 -16.41 -3.19
CA CYS A 51 -11.16 -16.25 -2.52
C CYS A 51 -12.08 -17.44 -2.79
N CYS A 52 -12.95 -17.74 -1.83
CA CYS A 52 -13.76 -18.94 -1.83
C CYS A 52 -15.19 -18.65 -1.36
N SER A 53 -16.16 -19.37 -1.91
CA SER A 53 -17.57 -19.27 -1.50
C SER A 53 -17.85 -19.86 -0.11
N GLY A 54 -16.97 -20.75 0.39
CA GLY A 54 -17.10 -21.38 1.70
C GLY A 54 -16.72 -20.46 2.85
N LEU A 55 -17.28 -20.73 4.04
CA LEU A 55 -16.77 -20.15 5.28
C LEU A 55 -15.35 -20.70 5.54
N TRP A 56 -14.56 -19.98 6.33
CA TRP A 56 -13.19 -20.40 6.63
C TRP A 56 -13.13 -21.80 7.27
N GLN A 57 -14.16 -22.22 8.06
CA GLN A 57 -14.26 -23.57 8.64
C GLN A 57 -14.47 -24.62 7.55
N GLU A 58 -15.39 -24.37 6.61
CA GLU A 58 -15.67 -25.28 5.49
C GLU A 58 -14.44 -25.41 4.59
N SER A 59 -13.74 -24.28 4.34
CA SER A 59 -12.50 -24.29 3.56
C SER A 59 -11.37 -25.06 4.28
N LYS A 60 -11.25 -24.92 5.60
CA LYS A 60 -10.30 -25.68 6.41
C LYS A 60 -10.58 -27.18 6.34
N GLU A 61 -11.82 -27.59 6.59
CA GLU A 61 -12.22 -29.01 6.52
C GLU A 61 -11.93 -29.61 5.13
N ALA A 62 -12.23 -28.89 4.07
CA ALA A 62 -11.96 -29.31 2.70
C ALA A 62 -10.46 -29.52 2.42
N LEU A 63 -9.62 -28.60 2.89
CA LEU A 63 -8.16 -28.67 2.71
C LEU A 63 -7.53 -29.77 3.55
N GLU A 64 -7.92 -29.93 4.82
CA GLU A 64 -7.43 -30.98 5.70
C GLU A 64 -7.84 -32.38 5.21
N ALA A 65 -9.05 -32.51 4.62
CA ALA A 65 -9.49 -33.77 3.98
C ALA A 65 -8.65 -34.14 2.73
N ALA A 66 -7.98 -33.18 2.12
CA ALA A 66 -7.06 -33.36 1.00
C ALA A 66 -5.58 -33.44 1.41
N ASP A 67 -5.29 -33.68 2.70
CA ASP A 67 -3.94 -33.72 3.29
C ASP A 67 -3.15 -32.40 3.09
N ILE A 68 -3.83 -31.24 3.08
CA ILE A 68 -3.21 -29.91 3.02
C ILE A 68 -3.27 -29.29 4.41
N ALA A 69 -2.12 -28.94 4.96
CA ALA A 69 -2.03 -28.31 6.28
C ALA A 69 -2.60 -26.89 6.25
N VAL A 70 -3.31 -26.49 7.32
CA VAL A 70 -3.95 -25.17 7.43
C VAL A 70 -3.51 -24.46 8.69
N VAL A 71 -3.14 -23.17 8.53
CA VAL A 71 -2.88 -22.24 9.63
C VAL A 71 -4.04 -21.26 9.72
N GLU A 72 -4.61 -21.14 10.91
CA GLU A 72 -5.70 -20.20 11.21
C GLU A 72 -5.20 -18.76 11.35
N SER A 73 -4.68 -18.21 10.26
CA SER A 73 -4.22 -16.83 10.18
C SER A 73 -5.36 -15.95 9.66
N GLY A 74 -5.78 -14.95 10.45
CA GLY A 74 -6.79 -13.99 9.98
C GLY A 74 -8.25 -14.46 10.03
N ILE A 75 -8.58 -15.46 10.86
CA ILE A 75 -9.96 -15.96 11.04
C ILE A 75 -10.98 -14.89 11.39
N LYS A 76 -10.55 -13.80 12.09
CA LYS A 76 -11.40 -12.62 12.36
C LYS A 76 -11.90 -11.94 11.09
N PHE A 77 -11.22 -12.17 9.98
CA PHE A 77 -11.55 -11.59 8.67
C PHE A 77 -11.97 -12.66 7.67
N GLY A 78 -12.27 -13.89 8.12
CA GLY A 78 -12.70 -14.98 7.28
C GLY A 78 -11.57 -15.58 6.43
N GLY A 79 -10.30 -15.47 6.85
CA GLY A 79 -9.14 -16.00 6.12
C GLY A 79 -8.42 -17.10 6.86
N ILE A 80 -7.83 -18.02 6.09
CA ILE A 80 -6.91 -19.09 6.51
C ILE A 80 -5.72 -19.13 5.57
N THR A 81 -4.61 -19.73 6.00
CA THR A 81 -3.46 -19.98 5.14
C THR A 81 -3.28 -21.48 4.93
N ALA A 82 -3.41 -21.94 3.70
CA ALA A 82 -3.05 -23.28 3.31
C ALA A 82 -1.52 -23.39 3.15
N ILE A 83 -0.93 -24.49 3.66
CA ILE A 83 0.48 -24.83 3.48
C ILE A 83 0.55 -26.07 2.61
N CYS A 84 0.99 -25.91 1.38
CA CYS A 84 1.09 -26.98 0.41
C CYS A 84 2.47 -26.93 -0.28
N ASP A 85 3.24 -28.02 -0.20
CA ASP A 85 4.59 -28.13 -0.79
C ASP A 85 5.51 -26.93 -0.41
N ASP A 86 5.52 -26.55 0.87
CA ASP A 86 6.22 -25.39 1.46
C ASP A 86 5.74 -24.00 0.97
N GLU A 87 4.73 -23.94 0.11
CA GLU A 87 4.09 -22.71 -0.31
C GLU A 87 2.97 -22.29 0.66
N ARG A 88 2.82 -20.97 0.84
CA ARG A 88 1.75 -20.38 1.64
C ARG A 88 0.73 -19.74 0.71
N ILE A 89 -0.51 -20.23 0.77
CA ILE A 89 -1.60 -19.75 -0.07
C ILE A 89 -2.68 -19.19 0.84
N GLU A 90 -2.98 -17.90 0.72
CA GLU A 90 -4.06 -17.28 1.49
C GLU A 90 -5.41 -17.62 0.85
N VAL A 91 -6.33 -18.16 1.65
CA VAL A 91 -7.71 -18.47 1.23
C VAL A 91 -8.67 -17.64 2.08
N THR A 92 -9.43 -16.76 1.44
CA THR A 92 -10.41 -15.89 2.10
C THR A 92 -11.82 -16.22 1.66
N THR A 93 -12.78 -16.23 2.61
CA THR A 93 -14.21 -16.32 2.29
C THR A 93 -14.65 -15.09 1.48
N TYR A 94 -15.57 -15.24 0.52
CA TYR A 94 -16.26 -14.11 -0.11
C TYR A 94 -16.92 -13.27 0.97
N ARG A 95 -16.66 -11.99 1.01
CA ARG A 95 -17.15 -11.13 2.08
C ARG A 95 -17.75 -9.82 1.55
N LEU A 96 -18.75 -9.35 2.26
CA LEU A 96 -19.20 -7.97 2.22
C LEU A 96 -18.56 -7.25 3.39
N ASP A 97 -17.97 -6.11 3.14
CA ASP A 97 -17.51 -5.26 4.22
C ASP A 97 -18.73 -4.51 4.79
N GLY A 98 -19.08 -4.78 6.05
CA GLY A 98 -20.13 -4.06 6.77
C GLY A 98 -19.72 -2.61 7.07
N PHE A 99 -20.55 -1.88 7.85
CA PHE A 99 -20.25 -0.50 8.23
C PHE A 99 -18.95 -0.42 9.03
N TYR A 100 -18.08 0.50 8.62
CA TYR A 100 -16.84 0.82 9.29
C TYR A 100 -17.08 1.91 10.32
N THR A 101 -16.89 1.63 11.61
CA THR A 101 -17.00 2.64 12.69
C THR A 101 -15.66 3.20 13.11
N ASP A 102 -14.59 2.46 12.88
CA ASP A 102 -13.22 2.85 13.27
C ASP A 102 -12.31 3.12 12.05
N GLY A 103 -12.90 3.24 10.84
CA GLY A 103 -12.15 3.44 9.58
C GLY A 103 -11.24 2.26 9.22
N ARG A 104 -11.42 1.07 9.82
CA ARG A 104 -10.57 -0.09 9.57
C ARG A 104 -11.30 -1.41 9.46
N HIS A 105 -12.17 -1.68 10.44
CA HIS A 105 -12.81 -2.99 10.56
C HIS A 105 -14.29 -2.83 10.32
N PRO A 106 -14.87 -3.61 9.40
CA PRO A 106 -16.30 -3.74 9.39
C PRO A 106 -16.74 -4.29 10.75
N GLN A 107 -17.77 -3.74 11.34
CA GLN A 107 -18.35 -4.25 12.60
C GLN A 107 -18.79 -5.70 12.49
N SER A 108 -19.14 -6.12 11.29
CA SER A 108 -19.43 -7.51 10.93
C SER A 108 -18.82 -7.79 9.54
N VAL A 109 -18.15 -8.92 9.42
CA VAL A 109 -17.82 -9.51 8.12
C VAL A 109 -19.00 -10.39 7.76
N GLU A 110 -19.84 -9.91 6.84
CA GLU A 110 -20.91 -10.72 6.29
C GLU A 110 -20.39 -11.50 5.09
N ARG A 111 -20.85 -12.75 4.95
CA ARG A 111 -20.56 -13.57 3.77
C ARG A 111 -21.17 -12.87 2.54
N ALA A 112 -20.37 -12.62 1.53
CA ALA A 112 -20.89 -12.19 0.24
C ALA A 112 -21.59 -13.36 -0.45
N ALA A 113 -22.64 -13.04 -1.20
CA ALA A 113 -23.41 -14.05 -1.93
C ALA A 113 -22.68 -14.52 -3.21
N SER A 114 -21.77 -13.70 -3.73
CA SER A 114 -21.13 -13.94 -5.03
C SER A 114 -19.69 -13.44 -5.07
N LEU A 115 -18.92 -13.93 -6.06
CA LEU A 115 -17.60 -13.43 -6.40
C LEU A 115 -17.63 -11.92 -6.72
N GLU A 116 -18.67 -11.49 -7.46
CA GLU A 116 -18.84 -10.11 -7.86
C GLU A 116 -18.91 -9.16 -6.66
N ASP A 117 -19.59 -9.56 -5.60
CA ASP A 117 -19.69 -8.79 -4.36
C ASP A 117 -18.31 -8.68 -3.67
N ASP A 118 -17.52 -9.76 -3.65
CA ASP A 118 -16.15 -9.72 -3.12
C ASP A 118 -15.24 -8.80 -3.94
N LEU A 119 -15.35 -8.82 -5.27
CA LEU A 119 -14.58 -7.91 -6.13
C LEU A 119 -15.02 -6.45 -5.97
N ALA A 120 -16.32 -6.20 -5.74
CA ALA A 120 -16.90 -4.85 -5.59
C ALA A 120 -16.36 -4.09 -4.38
N ARG A 121 -15.96 -4.75 -3.30
CA ARG A 121 -15.43 -4.12 -2.07
C ARG A 121 -13.94 -3.82 -2.12
N ARG A 122 -13.22 -4.34 -3.13
CA ARG A 122 -11.76 -4.17 -3.23
C ARG A 122 -11.37 -2.71 -3.46
N ASP A 123 -10.11 -2.42 -3.24
CA ASP A 123 -9.58 -1.06 -3.26
C ASP A 123 -9.49 -0.48 -4.69
N PHE A 124 -8.80 -1.19 -5.59
CA PHE A 124 -8.50 -0.70 -6.94
C PHE A 124 -8.88 -1.71 -8.00
N THR A 125 -9.24 -1.21 -9.19
CA THR A 125 -9.66 -2.03 -10.34
C THR A 125 -8.62 -3.08 -10.70
N VAL A 126 -7.33 -2.72 -10.69
CA VAL A 126 -6.20 -3.62 -10.98
C VAL A 126 -6.05 -4.76 -9.96
N ASN A 127 -6.67 -4.67 -8.79
CA ASN A 127 -6.70 -5.70 -7.76
C ASN A 127 -8.09 -6.36 -7.63
N ALA A 128 -9.08 -5.87 -8.39
CA ALA A 128 -10.47 -6.35 -8.36
C ALA A 128 -10.79 -7.27 -9.54
N MET A 129 -9.84 -8.14 -9.85
CA MET A 129 -9.94 -9.19 -10.85
C MET A 129 -9.82 -10.55 -10.21
N ALA A 130 -10.51 -11.54 -10.77
CA ALA A 130 -10.40 -12.95 -10.40
C ALA A 130 -10.07 -13.78 -11.62
N TRP A 131 -9.28 -14.84 -11.43
CA TRP A 131 -8.91 -15.74 -12.51
C TRP A 131 -9.03 -17.20 -12.08
N HIS A 132 -9.41 -18.05 -13.03
CA HIS A 132 -9.54 -19.48 -12.84
C HIS A 132 -8.99 -20.21 -14.08
N PRO A 133 -8.25 -21.32 -13.93
CA PRO A 133 -7.66 -22.04 -15.07
C PRO A 133 -8.67 -22.51 -16.10
N GLU A 134 -9.87 -22.91 -15.68
CA GLU A 134 -10.91 -23.43 -16.57
C GLU A 134 -11.97 -22.40 -16.95
N ARG A 135 -12.25 -21.41 -16.06
CA ARG A 135 -13.33 -20.42 -16.24
C ARG A 135 -12.83 -19.08 -16.81
N GLY A 136 -11.50 -18.91 -16.84
CA GLY A 136 -10.86 -17.67 -17.36
C GLY A 136 -10.89 -16.50 -16.39
N LEU A 137 -10.76 -15.30 -16.92
CA LEU A 137 -10.70 -14.05 -16.17
C LEU A 137 -12.10 -13.46 -15.95
N VAL A 138 -12.36 -13.02 -14.73
CA VAL A 138 -13.49 -12.17 -14.34
C VAL A 138 -12.95 -10.78 -14.03
N ASP A 139 -13.30 -9.81 -14.87
CA ASP A 139 -12.92 -8.39 -14.75
C ASP A 139 -14.17 -7.52 -14.94
N ARG A 140 -14.80 -7.12 -13.84
CA ARG A 140 -16.03 -6.32 -13.83
C ARG A 140 -15.75 -4.82 -13.85
N TYR A 141 -14.51 -4.42 -13.55
CA TYR A 141 -14.17 -3.02 -13.31
C TYR A 141 -13.12 -2.48 -14.28
N ASP A 142 -12.87 -3.18 -15.40
CA ASP A 142 -11.89 -2.81 -16.42
C ASP A 142 -10.45 -2.73 -15.85
N GLY A 143 -10.12 -3.67 -14.95
CA GLY A 143 -8.79 -3.75 -14.35
C GLY A 143 -7.71 -4.03 -15.38
N GLN A 144 -7.96 -4.90 -16.39
CA GLN A 144 -7.04 -5.09 -17.52
C GLN A 144 -6.80 -3.80 -18.30
N GLY A 145 -7.88 -3.08 -18.65
CA GLY A 145 -7.73 -1.80 -19.34
C GLY A 145 -6.96 -0.77 -18.50
N ASP A 146 -7.10 -0.78 -17.18
CA ASP A 146 -6.32 0.10 -16.31
C ASP A 146 -4.85 -0.36 -16.19
N LEU A 147 -4.54 -1.66 -16.25
CA LEU A 147 -3.17 -2.15 -16.38
C LEU A 147 -2.51 -1.65 -17.67
N ASP A 148 -3.20 -1.75 -18.81
CA ASP A 148 -2.70 -1.30 -20.11
C ASP A 148 -2.45 0.21 -20.14
N ARG A 149 -3.34 0.98 -19.49
CA ARG A 149 -3.21 2.43 -19.34
C ARG A 149 -2.26 2.87 -18.23
N LYS A 150 -1.71 1.94 -17.46
CA LYS A 150 -0.90 2.20 -16.26
C LYS A 150 -1.60 3.12 -15.27
N LEU A 151 -2.83 2.80 -14.90
CA LEU A 151 -3.66 3.59 -14.00
C LEU A 151 -4.01 2.84 -12.71
N ILE A 152 -3.96 3.55 -11.60
CA ILE A 152 -4.56 3.15 -10.32
C ILE A 152 -5.90 3.88 -10.19
N ARG A 153 -6.99 3.13 -10.29
CA ARG A 153 -8.36 3.62 -10.18
C ARG A 153 -9.06 2.91 -9.03
N ALA A 154 -9.76 3.66 -8.18
CA ALA A 154 -10.62 3.07 -7.15
C ALA A 154 -11.80 2.31 -7.77
N VAL A 155 -12.21 1.21 -7.15
CA VAL A 155 -13.42 0.47 -7.56
C VAL A 155 -14.65 1.31 -7.22
N GLY A 156 -15.46 1.62 -8.23
CA GLY A 156 -16.67 2.41 -8.06
C GLY A 156 -16.42 3.88 -7.71
N ASP A 157 -17.01 4.38 -6.63
CA ASP A 157 -16.84 5.77 -6.19
C ASP A 157 -15.62 5.90 -5.26
N PRO A 158 -14.58 6.68 -5.65
CA PRO A 158 -13.37 6.84 -4.85
C PRO A 158 -13.63 7.38 -3.44
N LYS A 159 -14.54 8.37 -3.29
CA LYS A 159 -14.84 8.96 -1.98
C LYS A 159 -15.48 7.94 -1.06
N ARG A 160 -16.40 7.12 -1.57
CA ARG A 160 -16.99 6.03 -0.81
C ARG A 160 -15.90 5.05 -0.37
N ARG A 161 -15.00 4.62 -1.27
CA ARG A 161 -13.91 3.69 -0.95
C ARG A 161 -12.97 4.22 0.13
N PHE A 162 -12.65 5.51 0.11
CA PHE A 162 -11.78 6.14 1.11
C PHE A 162 -12.48 6.39 2.45
N ASN A 163 -13.79 6.60 2.46
CA ASN A 163 -14.57 6.66 3.71
C ASN A 163 -14.73 5.29 4.38
N GLU A 164 -14.72 4.20 3.62
CA GLU A 164 -14.73 2.84 4.18
C GLU A 164 -13.40 2.48 4.87
N ASP A 165 -12.27 2.75 4.23
CA ASP A 165 -10.92 2.63 4.81
C ASP A 165 -10.03 3.73 4.26
N ALA A 166 -9.74 4.72 5.10
CA ALA A 166 -8.90 5.86 4.71
C ALA A 166 -7.47 5.46 4.35
N LEU A 167 -6.98 4.32 4.84
CA LEU A 167 -5.66 3.81 4.49
C LEU A 167 -5.53 3.46 2.99
N ARG A 168 -6.66 3.20 2.31
CA ARG A 168 -6.67 2.98 0.86
C ARG A 168 -6.08 4.16 0.09
N MET A 169 -6.11 5.37 0.64
CA MET A 169 -5.46 6.54 0.05
C MET A 169 -3.95 6.38 -0.06
N LEU A 170 -3.29 6.01 1.03
CA LEU A 170 -1.83 5.74 1.02
C LEU A 170 -1.50 4.50 0.19
N ARG A 171 -2.34 3.47 0.21
CA ARG A 171 -2.21 2.30 -0.66
C ARG A 171 -2.25 2.68 -2.14
N ALA A 172 -3.13 3.63 -2.55
CA ALA A 172 -3.17 4.14 -3.93
C ALA A 172 -1.81 4.71 -4.35
N VAL A 173 -1.23 5.55 -3.51
CA VAL A 173 0.09 6.15 -3.77
C VAL A 173 1.18 5.08 -3.78
N ARG A 174 1.15 4.12 -2.84
CA ARG A 174 2.12 3.02 -2.80
C ARG A 174 2.06 2.14 -4.06
N PHE A 175 0.85 1.79 -4.52
CA PHE A 175 0.70 1.03 -5.77
C PHE A 175 1.15 1.85 -6.98
N ALA A 176 0.82 3.14 -7.05
CA ALA A 176 1.28 4.02 -8.11
C ALA A 176 2.82 4.06 -8.19
N CYS A 177 3.49 4.25 -7.05
CA CYS A 177 4.95 4.22 -6.97
C CYS A 177 5.55 2.85 -7.30
N ARG A 178 5.00 1.75 -6.74
CA ARG A 178 5.53 0.39 -6.94
C ARG A 178 5.39 -0.11 -8.37
N LEU A 179 4.31 0.26 -9.05
CA LEU A 179 4.00 -0.21 -10.40
C LEU A 179 4.46 0.76 -11.50
N ASP A 180 4.90 1.96 -11.12
CA ASP A 180 5.15 3.09 -12.02
C ASP A 180 3.89 3.46 -12.81
N PHE A 181 2.77 3.64 -12.11
CA PHE A 181 1.46 3.97 -12.65
C PHE A 181 1.03 5.37 -12.20
N MET A 182 0.14 5.97 -12.98
CA MET A 182 -0.53 7.21 -12.58
C MET A 182 -1.81 6.89 -11.79
N ILE A 183 -2.20 7.79 -10.88
CA ILE A 183 -3.52 7.71 -10.25
C ILE A 183 -4.54 8.39 -11.15
N GLU A 184 -5.66 7.70 -11.38
CA GLU A 184 -6.77 8.20 -12.20
C GLU A 184 -7.29 9.56 -11.66
N PRO A 185 -7.66 10.54 -12.53
CA PRO A 185 -7.96 11.90 -12.10
C PRO A 185 -9.03 12.03 -11.02
N LYS A 186 -10.15 11.28 -11.10
CA LYS A 186 -11.20 11.33 -10.07
C LYS A 186 -10.73 10.72 -8.75
N THR A 187 -9.98 9.63 -8.84
CA THR A 187 -9.35 8.99 -7.67
C THR A 187 -8.34 9.95 -7.04
N LYS A 188 -7.51 10.63 -7.84
CA LYS A 188 -6.56 11.65 -7.36
C LYS A 188 -7.26 12.83 -6.68
N GLN A 189 -8.35 13.33 -7.25
CA GLN A 189 -9.13 14.41 -6.63
C GLN A 189 -9.67 13.98 -5.26
N ALA A 190 -10.22 12.75 -5.17
CA ALA A 190 -10.72 12.21 -3.92
C ALA A 190 -9.62 12.02 -2.86
N LEU A 191 -8.37 11.71 -3.26
CA LEU A 191 -7.23 11.66 -2.32
C LEU A 191 -7.05 12.99 -1.59
N ALA A 192 -7.07 14.12 -2.31
CA ALA A 192 -6.88 15.43 -1.70
C ALA A 192 -8.06 15.81 -0.79
N GLU A 193 -9.30 15.54 -1.24
CA GLU A 193 -10.51 15.89 -0.50
C GLU A 193 -10.72 15.03 0.76
N CYS A 194 -10.33 13.75 0.71
CA CYS A 194 -10.48 12.78 1.80
C CYS A 194 -9.23 12.69 2.71
N ALA A 195 -8.13 13.37 2.39
CA ALA A 195 -6.89 13.31 3.16
C ALA A 195 -7.08 13.50 4.68
N PRO A 196 -7.95 14.40 5.18
CA PRO A 196 -8.19 14.56 6.61
C PRO A 196 -8.70 13.30 7.32
N LEU A 197 -9.28 12.33 6.60
CA LEU A 197 -9.73 11.06 7.20
C LEU A 197 -8.56 10.23 7.76
N LEU A 198 -7.30 10.49 7.35
CA LEU A 198 -6.14 9.81 7.90
C LEU A 198 -5.92 10.10 9.39
N ASP A 199 -6.47 11.18 9.94
CA ASP A 199 -6.36 11.50 11.36
C ASP A 199 -7.00 10.43 12.26
N ALA A 200 -8.01 9.72 11.76
CA ALA A 200 -8.67 8.62 12.46
C ALA A 200 -7.93 7.27 12.31
N VAL A 201 -6.92 7.18 11.44
CA VAL A 201 -6.20 5.93 11.21
C VAL A 201 -5.05 5.79 12.22
N ALA A 202 -4.88 4.58 12.77
CA ALA A 202 -3.77 4.26 13.65
C ALA A 202 -2.42 4.60 12.98
N ARG A 203 -1.57 5.36 13.68
CA ARG A 203 -0.30 5.89 13.14
C ARG A 203 0.66 4.80 12.70
N GLU A 204 0.62 3.63 13.33
CA GLU A 204 1.41 2.47 12.94
C GLU A 204 1.07 2.00 11.53
N ARG A 205 -0.22 1.99 11.16
CA ARG A 205 -0.69 1.60 9.82
C ARG A 205 -0.29 2.63 8.78
N VAL A 206 -0.47 3.91 9.08
CA VAL A 206 -0.01 5.03 8.24
C VAL A 206 1.47 4.89 7.95
N GLY A 207 2.25 4.59 9.00
CA GLY A 207 3.69 4.42 8.90
C GLY A 207 4.12 3.27 8.01
N ILE A 208 3.45 2.12 8.08
CA ILE A 208 3.74 0.95 7.22
C ILE A 208 3.53 1.31 5.74
N GLU A 209 2.44 2.00 5.40
CA GLU A 209 2.18 2.42 4.02
C GLU A 209 3.19 3.49 3.55
N LEU A 210 3.54 4.46 4.40
CA LEU A 210 4.57 5.45 4.10
C LEU A 210 5.94 4.80 3.85
N GLU A 211 6.35 3.86 4.71
CA GLU A 211 7.58 3.11 4.51
C GLU A 211 7.55 2.36 3.18
N GLY A 212 6.41 1.75 2.87
CA GLY A 212 6.21 1.09 1.58
C GLY A 212 6.31 2.04 0.38
N ILE A 213 5.87 3.30 0.51
CA ILE A 213 6.05 4.34 -0.52
C ILE A 213 7.53 4.74 -0.64
N LEU A 214 8.17 5.06 0.48
CA LEU A 214 9.56 5.52 0.52
C LEU A 214 10.53 4.47 -0.05
N SER A 215 10.31 3.20 0.28
CA SER A 215 11.15 2.07 -0.15
C SER A 215 11.06 1.77 -1.67
N THR A 216 10.12 2.39 -2.40
CA THR A 216 10.08 2.27 -3.87
C THR A 216 11.15 3.09 -4.57
N GLY A 217 11.80 4.04 -3.89
CA GLY A 217 12.65 5.07 -4.50
C GLY A 217 11.89 6.26 -5.10
N HIS A 218 10.55 6.21 -5.16
CA HIS A 218 9.70 7.27 -5.73
C HIS A 218 9.03 8.16 -4.65
N GLY A 219 9.53 8.12 -3.41
CA GLY A 219 8.98 8.88 -2.29
C GLY A 219 8.95 10.40 -2.53
N GLY A 220 9.99 10.95 -3.17
CA GLY A 220 10.06 12.37 -3.51
C GLY A 220 8.98 12.79 -4.51
N ASP A 221 8.76 12.00 -5.55
CA ASP A 221 7.68 12.20 -6.52
C ASP A 221 6.31 12.14 -5.85
N ALA A 222 6.11 11.18 -4.94
CA ALA A 222 4.88 11.05 -4.18
C ALA A 222 4.60 12.31 -3.34
N MET A 223 5.61 12.87 -2.67
CA MET A 223 5.49 14.14 -1.95
C MET A 223 5.02 15.26 -2.85
N LEU A 224 5.64 15.45 -4.01
CA LEU A 224 5.32 16.54 -4.93
C LEU A 224 3.96 16.38 -5.62
N ARG A 225 3.55 15.16 -5.92
CA ARG A 225 2.28 14.86 -6.62
C ARG A 225 1.06 14.83 -5.71
N TYR A 226 1.24 14.51 -4.40
CA TYR A 226 0.15 14.28 -3.43
C TYR A 226 0.41 15.00 -2.09
N PRO A 227 0.74 16.32 -2.10
CA PRO A 227 1.21 17.02 -0.91
C PRO A 227 0.16 17.10 0.20
N GLU A 228 -1.14 17.18 -0.12
CA GLU A 228 -2.22 17.19 0.86
C GLU A 228 -2.24 15.89 1.65
N LEU A 229 -2.15 14.75 0.95
CA LEU A 229 -2.17 13.43 1.57
C LEU A 229 -0.92 13.17 2.42
N VAL A 230 0.27 13.57 1.91
CA VAL A 230 1.53 13.40 2.64
C VAL A 230 1.54 14.27 3.90
N CYS A 231 1.06 15.51 3.85
CA CYS A 231 0.93 16.39 5.03
C CYS A 231 -0.13 15.88 6.02
N ALA A 232 -1.22 15.24 5.57
CA ALA A 232 -2.17 14.59 6.47
C ALA A 232 -1.57 13.34 7.13
N ALA A 233 -0.75 12.57 6.41
CA ALA A 233 -0.03 11.42 6.96
C ALA A 233 1.07 11.83 7.96
N VAL A 234 1.77 12.94 7.68
CA VAL A 234 2.85 13.52 8.51
C VAL A 234 2.59 15.00 8.71
N PRO A 235 1.78 15.40 9.71
CA PRO A 235 1.37 16.79 9.94
C PRO A 235 2.54 17.77 10.13
N GLU A 236 3.67 17.29 10.61
CA GLU A 236 4.89 18.09 10.80
C GLU A 236 5.42 18.68 9.48
N LEU A 237 5.17 18.02 8.35
CA LEU A 237 5.55 18.52 7.03
C LEU A 237 4.68 19.69 6.55
N ALA A 238 3.53 19.93 7.15
CA ALA A 238 2.65 21.02 6.74
C ALA A 238 3.32 22.40 6.92
N SER A 239 4.11 22.58 7.99
CA SER A 239 4.87 23.80 8.22
C SER A 239 6.05 24.00 7.26
N ALA A 240 6.57 22.92 6.68
CA ALA A 240 7.65 22.95 5.70
C ALA A 240 7.18 23.37 4.30
N ARG A 241 5.89 23.20 4.02
CA ARG A 241 5.29 23.47 2.71
C ARG A 241 5.24 24.98 2.46
N GLY A 242 5.92 25.44 1.40
CA GLY A 242 6.02 26.86 1.06
C GLY A 242 6.91 27.66 2.01
N PHE A 243 7.63 27.02 2.93
CA PHE A 243 8.51 27.69 3.88
C PHE A 243 9.77 28.22 3.18
N ASP A 244 9.90 29.56 3.06
CA ASP A 244 11.07 30.23 2.50
C ASP A 244 12.24 30.17 3.50
N GLN A 245 13.34 29.55 3.07
CA GLN A 245 14.54 29.39 3.87
C GLN A 245 15.36 30.66 4.01
N ARG A 246 15.07 31.74 3.23
CA ARG A 246 15.81 32.99 3.17
C ARG A 246 17.32 32.81 3.14
N SER A 247 17.79 31.93 2.31
CA SER A 247 19.20 31.56 2.19
C SER A 247 19.61 31.50 0.72
N VAL A 248 20.74 32.09 0.40
CA VAL A 248 21.34 32.07 -0.94
C VAL A 248 21.77 30.64 -1.38
N TYR A 249 21.88 29.74 -0.40
CA TYR A 249 22.28 28.36 -0.64
C TYR A 249 21.09 27.41 -0.92
N HIS A 250 19.86 27.87 -0.75
CA HIS A 250 18.65 27.04 -0.89
C HIS A 250 17.71 27.61 -1.95
N ALA A 251 17.65 26.95 -3.10
CA ALA A 251 16.77 27.35 -4.21
C ALA A 251 15.31 26.89 -4.04
N PHE A 252 15.02 26.06 -3.04
CA PHE A 252 13.71 25.43 -2.82
C PHE A 252 13.21 25.70 -1.40
N ASN A 253 11.90 25.70 -1.20
CA ASN A 253 11.33 25.65 0.14
C ASN A 253 11.68 24.32 0.83
N VAL A 254 11.50 24.25 2.17
CA VAL A 254 11.91 23.06 2.95
C VAL A 254 11.23 21.76 2.46
N TYR A 255 9.93 21.81 2.13
CA TYR A 255 9.19 20.66 1.64
C TYR A 255 9.72 20.14 0.29
N GLU A 256 9.95 21.04 -0.65
CA GLU A 256 10.52 20.70 -1.96
C GLU A 256 11.96 20.19 -1.84
N HIS A 257 12.75 20.75 -0.92
CA HIS A 257 14.09 20.27 -0.64
C HIS A 257 14.07 18.81 -0.17
N ILE A 258 13.24 18.48 0.82
CA ILE A 258 13.08 17.11 1.31
C ILE A 258 12.68 16.17 0.17
N ALA A 259 11.71 16.57 -0.65
CA ALA A 259 11.26 15.75 -1.78
C ALA A 259 12.39 15.48 -2.79
N ARG A 260 13.21 16.50 -3.11
CA ARG A 260 14.35 16.34 -4.01
C ARG A 260 15.45 15.46 -3.45
N VAL A 261 15.76 15.60 -2.15
CA VAL A 261 16.72 14.71 -1.49
C VAL A 261 16.26 13.26 -1.56
N LEU A 262 14.96 13.00 -1.34
CA LEU A 262 14.38 11.67 -1.50
C LEU A 262 14.48 11.13 -2.94
N THR A 263 14.20 11.99 -3.94
CA THR A 263 14.30 11.59 -5.35
C THR A 263 15.73 11.18 -5.68
N VAL A 264 16.72 12.02 -5.34
CA VAL A 264 18.12 11.74 -5.61
C VAL A 264 18.62 10.49 -4.87
N ALA A 265 18.24 10.31 -3.60
CA ALA A 265 18.61 9.13 -2.83
C ALA A 265 18.02 7.84 -3.44
N GLY A 266 16.78 7.90 -3.92
CA GLY A 266 16.14 6.79 -4.62
C GLY A 266 16.80 6.47 -5.96
N GLU A 267 17.07 7.48 -6.77
CA GLU A 267 17.74 7.33 -8.08
C GLU A 267 19.13 6.72 -7.93
N LEU A 268 19.94 7.19 -6.98
CA LEU A 268 21.27 6.66 -6.70
C LEU A 268 21.22 5.17 -6.34
N ALA A 269 20.30 4.79 -5.41
CA ALA A 269 20.15 3.39 -5.03
C ALA A 269 19.75 2.51 -6.23
N LEU A 270 18.80 2.97 -7.05
CA LEU A 270 18.35 2.23 -8.24
C LEU A 270 19.42 2.13 -9.32
N CYS A 271 20.24 3.18 -9.53
CA CYS A 271 21.37 3.16 -10.47
C CYS A 271 22.44 2.12 -10.08
N ASP A 272 22.65 1.92 -8.78
CA ASP A 272 23.56 0.90 -8.26
C ASP A 272 22.96 -0.52 -8.29
N GLY A 273 21.72 -0.67 -8.79
CA GLY A 273 21.00 -1.96 -8.84
C GLY A 273 20.59 -2.47 -7.46
N VAL A 274 20.56 -1.60 -6.44
CA VAL A 274 20.22 -1.94 -5.06
C VAL A 274 18.83 -1.36 -4.75
N ALA A 275 17.98 -2.16 -4.10
CA ALA A 275 16.71 -1.65 -3.60
C ALA A 275 16.97 -0.54 -2.55
N PRO A 276 16.26 0.61 -2.62
CA PRO A 276 16.43 1.68 -1.66
C PRO A 276 16.22 1.19 -0.22
N SER A 277 17.21 1.39 0.64
CA SER A 277 17.11 1.02 2.05
C SER A 277 16.00 1.84 2.72
N SER A 278 15.06 1.16 3.37
CA SER A 278 13.99 1.81 4.14
C SER A 278 14.55 2.81 5.17
N SER A 279 15.66 2.46 5.83
CA SER A 279 16.30 3.33 6.81
C SER A 279 16.86 4.60 6.18
N LEU A 280 17.55 4.49 5.04
CA LEU A 280 18.08 5.64 4.30
C LEU A 280 16.96 6.55 3.83
N MET A 281 15.92 5.98 3.24
CA MET A 281 14.80 6.76 2.71
C MET A 281 14.01 7.47 3.83
N CYS A 282 13.81 6.79 4.97
CA CYS A 282 13.20 7.43 6.14
C CYS A 282 14.08 8.55 6.71
N ALA A 283 15.41 8.38 6.75
CA ALA A 283 16.33 9.42 7.19
C ALA A 283 16.27 10.63 6.24
N ALA A 284 16.31 10.40 4.92
CA ALA A 284 16.15 11.44 3.91
C ALA A 284 14.78 12.16 4.00
N PHE A 285 13.71 11.45 4.35
CA PHE A 285 12.38 12.02 4.53
C PHE A 285 12.28 12.96 5.74
N LEU A 286 13.02 12.69 6.79
CA LEU A 286 12.89 13.37 8.09
C LEU A 286 13.99 14.38 8.40
N HIS A 287 15.09 14.41 7.63
CA HIS A 287 16.31 15.14 8.00
C HIS A 287 16.08 16.63 8.29
N ASP A 288 15.15 17.26 7.58
CA ASP A 288 14.88 18.70 7.65
C ASP A 288 13.47 19.05 8.13
N VAL A 289 12.69 18.07 8.60
CA VAL A 289 11.28 18.27 9.01
C VAL A 289 11.14 19.34 10.11
N SER A 290 12.14 19.51 10.96
CA SER A 290 12.15 20.47 12.07
C SER A 290 12.72 21.86 11.72
N LYS A 291 13.21 22.08 10.51
CA LYS A 291 13.76 23.39 10.09
C LYS A 291 12.80 24.58 10.33
N PRO A 292 11.50 24.50 9.99
CA PRO A 292 10.60 25.62 10.21
C PRO A 292 10.51 26.11 11.67
N GLU A 293 10.77 25.23 12.63
CA GLU A 293 10.67 25.52 14.05
C GLU A 293 11.94 26.11 14.64
N CYS A 294 13.09 25.86 14.00
CA CYS A 294 14.40 26.38 14.40
C CYS A 294 14.76 27.67 13.64
N PHE A 295 13.82 28.19 12.84
CA PHE A 295 14.10 29.31 11.97
C PHE A 295 14.37 30.59 12.76
N THR A 296 15.51 31.23 12.51
CA THR A 296 15.88 32.53 12.99
C THR A 296 16.35 33.40 11.82
N VAL A 297 16.25 34.72 11.95
CA VAL A 297 16.66 35.65 10.91
C VAL A 297 17.70 36.58 11.49
N ASP A 298 18.83 36.74 10.81
CA ASP A 298 19.88 37.67 11.18
C ASP A 298 19.53 39.11 10.78
N HIS A 299 20.38 40.08 11.22
CA HIS A 299 20.20 41.52 10.95
C HIS A 299 20.24 41.86 9.44
N ASP A 300 20.88 41.02 8.62
CA ASP A 300 20.95 41.16 7.16
C ASP A 300 19.78 40.52 6.42
N GLY A 301 18.85 39.84 7.16
CA GLY A 301 17.70 39.17 6.61
C GLY A 301 17.95 37.71 6.24
N SER A 302 19.15 37.17 6.46
CA SER A 302 19.51 35.78 6.19
C SER A 302 18.87 34.81 7.19
N GLY A 303 18.35 33.66 6.70
CA GLY A 303 17.73 32.66 7.51
C GLY A 303 18.72 31.62 8.04
N HIS A 304 18.56 31.21 9.30
CA HIS A 304 19.37 30.20 9.97
C HIS A 304 18.48 29.15 10.68
N PHE A 305 19.01 27.93 10.86
CA PHE A 305 18.28 26.76 11.40
C PHE A 305 19.09 26.05 12.49
N TYR A 306 19.57 26.82 13.49
CA TYR A 306 20.42 26.27 14.55
C TYR A 306 19.68 25.18 15.36
N GLY A 307 20.33 24.02 15.54
CA GLY A 307 19.80 22.92 16.35
C GLY A 307 18.69 22.06 15.70
N HIS A 308 18.35 22.29 14.41
CA HIS A 308 17.32 21.48 13.75
C HIS A 308 17.62 19.97 13.71
N PRO A 309 18.88 19.48 13.57
CA PRO A 309 19.15 18.04 13.59
C PRO A 309 18.85 17.39 14.93
N GLU A 310 18.96 18.14 16.04
CA GLU A 310 18.75 17.63 17.39
C GLU A 310 17.27 17.59 17.79
N LEU A 311 16.43 18.41 17.15
CA LEU A 311 15.00 18.47 17.44
C LEU A 311 14.18 17.42 16.71
N ALA A 312 14.58 17.03 15.51
CA ALA A 312 13.89 15.99 14.73
C ALA A 312 13.68 14.67 15.51
N PRO A 313 14.67 14.15 16.29
CA PRO A 313 14.45 12.95 17.07
C PRO A 313 13.72 13.15 18.40
N ARG A 314 13.73 14.37 18.97
CA ARG A 314 13.11 14.65 20.28
C ARG A 314 11.62 14.88 20.19
N ARG A 315 11.09 15.21 19.03
CA ARG A 315 9.66 15.34 18.84
C ARG A 315 9.01 13.97 18.69
N ARG A 316 7.81 13.86 19.20
CA ARG A 316 6.89 12.77 18.91
C ARG A 316 6.38 12.93 17.45
N VAL A 317 7.32 12.89 16.49
CA VAL A 317 6.95 12.60 15.11
C VAL A 317 6.21 11.28 15.17
N SER A 318 4.95 11.25 14.87
CA SER A 318 3.98 10.19 15.11
C SER A 318 4.59 8.91 15.69
N SER A 319 4.07 8.32 16.73
CA SER A 319 4.70 7.29 17.60
C SER A 319 5.49 6.20 16.85
N TRP A 320 5.15 5.98 15.58
CA TRP A 320 5.82 5.04 14.67
C TRP A 320 7.16 5.54 14.15
N ILE A 321 7.24 6.81 13.71
CA ILE A 321 8.48 7.43 13.23
C ILE A 321 9.46 7.61 14.41
N ALA A 322 8.97 7.93 15.60
CA ALA A 322 9.79 8.04 16.80
C ALA A 322 10.41 6.70 17.23
N TRP A 323 9.71 5.57 17.01
CA TRP A 323 10.26 4.24 17.29
C TRP A 323 11.35 3.86 16.28
N ARG A 324 11.12 4.08 15.00
CA ARG A 324 12.12 3.81 13.95
C ARG A 324 13.24 4.85 13.89
N SER A 325 12.95 6.13 14.14
CA SER A 325 14.00 7.17 14.15
C SER A 325 15.02 6.93 15.25
N ARG A 326 14.67 6.38 16.42
CA ARG A 326 15.65 5.99 17.43
C ARG A 326 16.64 4.95 16.89
N THR A 327 16.19 3.99 16.12
CA THR A 327 17.04 2.94 15.51
C THR A 327 17.90 3.51 14.38
N ILE A 328 17.31 4.38 13.53
CA ILE A 328 17.99 5.02 12.40
C ILE A 328 19.01 6.06 12.88
N TRP A 329 18.67 6.87 13.88
CA TRP A 329 19.59 7.87 14.47
C TRP A 329 20.75 7.25 15.20
N CYS A 330 20.55 6.15 15.94
CA CYS A 330 21.68 5.42 16.50
C CYS A 330 22.64 4.91 15.42
N ALA A 331 22.13 4.52 14.23
CA ALA A 331 22.98 4.11 13.12
C ALA A 331 23.68 5.29 12.43
N MET A 332 23.03 6.47 12.34
CA MET A 332 23.64 7.68 11.73
C MET A 332 24.64 8.40 12.65
N CYS A 333 24.47 8.34 13.98
CA CYS A 333 25.43 8.91 14.94
C CYS A 333 26.60 7.97 15.24
N ALA A 334 26.59 6.72 14.74
CA ALA A 334 27.67 5.74 14.90
C ALA A 334 28.64 5.74 13.69
N CYS A 335 28.38 6.53 12.66
CA CYS A 335 29.28 6.84 11.55
C CYS A 335 29.76 8.30 11.66
#